data_b3f4a74facaf7230cebd27ff03d570a7
#
_entry.id   b3f4a74facaf7230cebd27ff03d570a7
#
_cell.length_a   1.000
_cell.length_b   1.000
_cell.length_c   1.000
_cell.angle_alpha   90.00
_cell.angle_beta   90.00
_cell.angle_gamma   90.00
#
_symmetry.space_group_name_H-M   'P 1'
#
loop_
_entity.id
_entity.type
_entity.pdbx_description
1 polymer ?
#
loop_
_entity_poly.entity_id
_entity_poly.type
_entity_poly.pdbx_seq_one_letter_code
_entity_poly.pdbx_strand_id
1 'polypeptide(L)'
;MSFPYCRSQEKISDGFKPAFDYLKALVPERDADEIMWKTRHKIVVRYTVPAGILPGVENFQAVWKSYREKRFFRYLLRPSLAFREYQGYKNVEQTGIPCARVLAAAENRCGVRLMDSTFVTEMVRCDGDGDDFCPGGKLENDTALAQEFAEKNLRLLAKLHKNDLVHGGFTPRNQLYILTPDSADGQLKIVCRAGYGG
;
A
#
# COMPACT_ATOMS: atom_id res chain seq x y z
N MET A 1 -27.27 18.68 -12.56
CA MET A 1 -28.14 17.93 -11.63
C MET A 1 -27.23 17.27 -10.60
N SER A 2 -27.25 17.75 -9.36
CA SER A 2 -26.56 17.11 -8.24
C SER A 2 -27.42 15.94 -7.78
N PHE A 3 -26.88 14.72 -7.82
CA PHE A 3 -27.56 13.54 -7.26
C PHE A 3 -27.55 13.66 -5.73
N PRO A 4 -28.71 13.79 -5.05
CA PRO A 4 -28.77 14.10 -3.61
C PRO A 4 -28.31 12.97 -2.68
N TYR A 5 -27.78 11.87 -3.20
CA TYR A 5 -27.40 10.68 -2.43
C TYR A 5 -25.94 10.24 -2.62
N CYS A 6 -25.07 11.08 -3.15
CA CYS A 6 -23.63 10.75 -3.21
C CYS A 6 -22.96 11.06 -1.86
N ARG A 7 -22.34 10.06 -1.25
CA ARG A 7 -21.59 10.16 0.01
C ARG A 7 -20.12 9.87 -0.24
N SER A 8 -19.25 10.69 0.33
CA SER A 8 -17.82 10.40 0.46
C SER A 8 -17.53 10.01 1.90
N GLN A 9 -16.83 8.90 2.09
CA GLN A 9 -16.25 8.51 3.38
C GLN A 9 -14.74 8.57 3.27
N GLU A 10 -14.10 9.16 4.26
CA GLU A 10 -12.65 9.33 4.31
C GLU A 10 -12.12 8.90 5.68
N LYS A 11 -11.03 8.13 5.68
CA LYS A 11 -10.20 7.84 6.85
C LYS A 11 -8.82 8.40 6.55
N ILE A 12 -8.44 9.46 7.24
CA ILE A 12 -7.20 10.19 6.96
C ILE A 12 -6.39 10.22 8.26
N SER A 13 -5.11 9.92 8.16
CA SER A 13 -4.18 10.03 9.29
C SER A 13 -4.04 11.49 9.73
N ASP A 14 -3.81 11.67 11.03
CA ASP A 14 -3.66 13.01 11.61
C ASP A 14 -2.61 13.84 10.87
N GLY A 15 -2.98 15.08 10.57
CA GLY A 15 -2.14 16.03 9.84
C GLY A 15 -2.03 15.80 8.33
N PHE A 16 -2.52 14.68 7.77
CA PHE A 16 -2.37 14.38 6.34
C PHE A 16 -3.49 14.98 5.45
N LYS A 17 -4.54 15.55 6.04
CA LYS A 17 -5.69 16.07 5.28
C LYS A 17 -5.31 17.07 4.18
N PRO A 18 -4.41 18.08 4.41
CA PRO A 18 -4.01 19.02 3.35
C PRO A 18 -3.35 18.32 2.15
N ALA A 19 -2.46 17.35 2.40
CA ALA A 19 -1.83 16.60 1.34
C ALA A 19 -2.82 15.67 0.60
N PHE A 20 -3.77 15.08 1.32
CA PHE A 20 -4.81 14.27 0.70
C PHE A 20 -5.71 15.10 -0.25
N ASP A 21 -6.11 16.29 0.16
CA ASP A 21 -6.92 17.19 -0.67
C ASP A 21 -6.14 17.66 -1.90
N TYR A 22 -4.85 17.97 -1.74
CA TYR A 22 -3.95 18.28 -2.86
C TYR A 22 -3.88 17.11 -3.85
N LEU A 23 -3.58 15.89 -3.37
CA LEU A 23 -3.46 14.70 -4.22
C LEU A 23 -4.78 14.33 -4.91
N LYS A 24 -5.91 14.54 -4.23
CA LYS A 24 -7.25 14.25 -4.75
C LYS A 24 -7.62 15.15 -5.95
N ALA A 25 -7.04 16.35 -6.04
CA ALA A 25 -7.24 17.26 -7.15
C ALA A 25 -6.43 16.89 -8.40
N LEU A 26 -5.44 16.01 -8.28
CA LEU A 26 -4.58 15.58 -9.38
C LEU A 26 -5.24 14.48 -10.22
N VAL A 27 -4.90 14.44 -11.51
CA VAL A 27 -5.31 13.38 -12.45
C VAL A 27 -4.17 12.37 -12.55
N PRO A 28 -4.36 11.13 -12.08
CA PRO A 28 -3.27 10.14 -12.00
C PRO A 28 -2.51 9.92 -13.30
N GLU A 29 -3.19 9.91 -14.43
CA GLU A 29 -2.57 9.67 -15.73
C GLU A 29 -1.73 10.83 -16.27
N ARG A 30 -1.94 12.05 -15.73
CA ARG A 30 -1.27 13.27 -16.21
C ARG A 30 -0.27 13.84 -15.20
N ASP A 31 -0.65 13.80 -13.94
CA ASP A 31 0.03 14.60 -12.90
C ASP A 31 0.92 13.73 -11.98
N ALA A 32 0.93 12.40 -12.17
CA ALA A 32 1.77 11.52 -11.38
C ALA A 32 3.25 11.59 -11.81
N ASP A 33 4.15 11.49 -10.82
CA ASP A 33 5.59 11.36 -11.09
C ASP A 33 5.89 10.06 -11.82
N GLU A 34 5.15 8.99 -11.47
CA GLU A 34 5.33 7.66 -12.03
C GLU A 34 4.02 6.86 -11.98
N ILE A 35 3.72 6.16 -13.06
CA ILE A 35 2.66 5.14 -13.08
C ILE A 35 3.31 3.79 -12.77
N MET A 36 3.22 3.35 -11.52
CA MET A 36 3.81 2.09 -11.06
C MET A 36 3.04 0.86 -11.56
N TRP A 37 1.71 0.99 -11.70
CA TRP A 37 0.85 -0.10 -12.16
C TRP A 37 -0.46 0.42 -12.70
N LYS A 38 -0.93 -0.14 -13.83
CA LYS A 38 -2.22 0.24 -14.42
C LYS A 38 -2.95 -0.95 -15.00
N THR A 39 -4.22 -1.09 -14.64
CA THR A 39 -5.17 -2.03 -15.24
C THR A 39 -6.47 -1.29 -15.55
N ARG A 40 -7.46 -2.00 -16.14
CA ARG A 40 -8.79 -1.44 -16.39
C ARG A 40 -9.52 -0.95 -15.12
N HIS A 41 -9.18 -1.51 -13.95
CA HIS A 41 -9.91 -1.28 -12.69
C HIS A 41 -9.07 -0.69 -11.57
N LYS A 42 -7.77 -0.57 -11.78
CA LYS A 42 -6.84 -0.09 -10.76
C LYS A 42 -5.72 0.70 -11.43
N ILE A 43 -5.39 1.83 -10.83
CA ILE A 43 -4.16 2.56 -11.11
C ILE A 43 -3.40 2.76 -9.81
N VAL A 44 -2.09 2.56 -9.86
CA VAL A 44 -1.15 2.82 -8.77
C VAL A 44 -0.12 3.79 -9.28
N VAL A 45 -0.01 4.92 -8.63
CA VAL A 45 0.93 5.97 -9.02
C VAL A 45 1.73 6.45 -7.82
N ARG A 46 2.90 7.00 -8.08
CA ARG A 46 3.70 7.76 -7.14
C ARG A 46 3.47 9.24 -7.36
N TYR A 47 3.31 9.95 -6.26
CA TYR A 47 3.26 11.41 -6.21
C TYR A 47 4.30 11.95 -5.25
N THR A 48 4.88 13.09 -5.59
CA THR A 48 5.62 13.94 -4.66
C THR A 48 4.70 15.06 -4.18
N VAL A 49 4.42 15.10 -2.89
CA VAL A 49 3.73 16.22 -2.24
C VAL A 49 4.76 17.32 -1.99
N PRO A 50 4.57 18.51 -2.56
CA PRO A 50 5.54 19.61 -2.42
C PRO A 50 5.72 20.08 -0.97
N ALA A 51 6.87 20.65 -0.67
CA ALA A 51 7.11 21.36 0.57
C ALA A 51 6.06 22.46 0.79
N GLY A 52 5.64 22.63 2.05
CA GLY A 52 4.64 23.63 2.43
C GLY A 52 3.19 23.14 2.42
N ILE A 53 2.88 21.99 1.80
CA ILE A 53 1.55 21.36 1.91
C ILE A 53 1.37 20.72 3.29
N LEU A 54 2.42 20.07 3.80
CA LEU A 54 2.46 19.53 5.17
C LEU A 54 3.39 20.39 6.02
N PRO A 55 2.94 20.87 7.19
CA PRO A 55 3.77 21.70 8.07
C PRO A 55 5.04 20.97 8.52
N GLY A 56 6.20 21.60 8.31
CA GLY A 56 7.50 21.07 8.76
C GLY A 56 8.02 19.84 8.00
N VAL A 57 7.37 19.47 6.90
CA VAL A 57 7.78 18.36 6.05
C VAL A 57 8.27 18.92 4.71
N GLU A 58 9.49 18.53 4.34
CA GLU A 58 10.00 18.73 2.98
C GLU A 58 9.27 17.79 2.01
N ASN A 59 9.75 17.68 0.77
CA ASN A 59 9.13 16.83 -0.24
C ASN A 59 8.82 15.42 0.28
N PHE A 60 7.55 15.05 0.22
CA PHE A 60 7.04 13.78 0.73
C PHE A 60 6.52 12.92 -0.41
N GLN A 61 6.92 11.66 -0.46
CA GLN A 61 6.48 10.74 -1.50
C GLN A 61 5.33 9.84 -1.00
N ALA A 62 4.25 9.80 -1.76
CA ALA A 62 3.09 8.99 -1.50
C ALA A 62 2.79 8.03 -2.66
N VAL A 63 2.32 6.83 -2.32
CA VAL A 63 1.75 5.88 -3.28
C VAL A 63 0.23 5.98 -3.22
N TRP A 64 -0.36 6.40 -4.31
CA TRP A 64 -1.78 6.55 -4.51
C TRP A 64 -2.33 5.37 -5.31
N LYS A 65 -3.28 4.64 -4.75
CA LYS A 65 -3.99 3.56 -5.42
C LYS A 65 -5.43 3.94 -5.63
N SER A 66 -5.87 3.99 -6.87
CA SER A 66 -7.26 4.27 -7.24
C SER A 66 -7.91 3.02 -7.79
N TYR A 67 -9.10 2.71 -7.30
CA TYR A 67 -9.91 1.56 -7.71
C TYR A 67 -11.21 2.06 -8.32
N ARG A 68 -11.51 1.62 -9.57
CA ARG A 68 -12.77 1.88 -10.25
C ARG A 68 -13.59 0.60 -10.27
N GLU A 69 -14.69 0.57 -9.54
CA GLU A 69 -15.53 -0.62 -9.50
C GLU A 69 -16.66 -0.52 -10.52
N LYS A 70 -16.73 -1.50 -11.43
CA LYS A 70 -17.78 -1.59 -12.45
C LYS A 70 -18.88 -2.56 -12.09
N ARG A 71 -18.67 -3.43 -11.11
CA ARG A 71 -19.63 -4.46 -10.70
C ARG A 71 -20.58 -3.92 -9.65
N PHE A 72 -21.80 -3.56 -10.05
CA PHE A 72 -22.81 -2.94 -9.20
C PHE A 72 -23.05 -3.70 -7.88
N PHE A 73 -23.17 -5.02 -7.92
CA PHE A 73 -23.57 -5.81 -6.74
C PHE A 73 -22.43 -6.20 -5.80
N ARG A 74 -21.17 -6.10 -6.24
CA ARG A 74 -20.03 -6.64 -5.50
C ARG A 74 -19.79 -5.96 -4.15
N TYR A 75 -20.06 -4.67 -4.05
CA TYR A 75 -19.77 -3.84 -2.87
C TYR A 75 -21.02 -3.15 -2.29
N LEU A 76 -22.22 -3.66 -2.58
CA LEU A 76 -23.46 -3.08 -2.07
C LEU A 76 -23.46 -2.95 -0.54
N LEU A 77 -23.03 -4.01 0.17
CA LEU A 77 -23.00 -4.07 1.64
C LEU A 77 -21.58 -4.37 2.18
N ARG A 78 -20.56 -4.31 1.32
CA ARG A 78 -19.19 -4.61 1.70
C ARG A 78 -18.32 -3.36 1.60
N PRO A 79 -17.31 -3.23 2.48
CA PRO A 79 -16.31 -2.17 2.35
C PRO A 79 -15.61 -2.24 0.99
N SER A 80 -15.20 -1.08 0.46
CA SER A 80 -14.39 -1.00 -0.75
C SER A 80 -13.04 -1.71 -0.59
N LEU A 81 -12.35 -1.93 -1.71
CA LEU A 81 -10.97 -2.44 -1.67
C LEU A 81 -10.05 -1.53 -0.86
N ALA A 82 -10.20 -0.21 -1.01
CA ALA A 82 -9.42 0.77 -0.26
C ALA A 82 -9.61 0.64 1.26
N PHE A 83 -10.84 0.51 1.75
CA PHE A 83 -11.11 0.32 3.18
C PHE A 83 -10.67 -1.04 3.69
N ARG A 84 -10.74 -2.07 2.88
CA ARG A 84 -10.21 -3.39 3.23
C ARG A 84 -8.68 -3.36 3.32
N GLU A 85 -7.98 -2.73 2.37
CA GLU A 85 -6.54 -2.51 2.46
C GLU A 85 -6.20 -1.71 3.72
N TYR A 86 -6.89 -0.60 3.97
CA TYR A 86 -6.72 0.20 5.18
C TYR A 86 -6.77 -0.66 6.46
N GLN A 87 -7.82 -1.48 6.59
CA GLN A 87 -7.98 -2.33 7.76
C GLN A 87 -6.86 -3.37 7.88
N GLY A 88 -6.46 -3.98 6.76
CA GLY A 88 -5.35 -4.95 6.77
C GLY A 88 -4.03 -4.34 7.19
N TYR A 89 -3.70 -3.15 6.69
CA TYR A 89 -2.49 -2.45 7.14
C TYR A 89 -2.56 -2.11 8.63
N LYS A 90 -3.71 -1.65 9.12
CA LYS A 90 -3.90 -1.38 10.56
C LYS A 90 -3.75 -2.63 11.41
N ASN A 91 -4.27 -3.76 10.97
CA ASN A 91 -4.10 -5.05 11.65
C ASN A 91 -2.62 -5.47 11.69
N VAL A 92 -1.89 -5.33 10.56
CA VAL A 92 -0.44 -5.63 10.52
C VAL A 92 0.35 -4.69 11.43
N GLU A 93 0.05 -3.40 11.41
CA GLU A 93 0.69 -2.38 12.25
C GLU A 93 0.57 -2.73 13.74
N GLN A 94 -0.59 -3.21 14.19
CA GLN A 94 -0.84 -3.63 15.59
C GLN A 94 0.03 -4.81 16.03
N THR A 95 0.52 -5.64 15.11
CA THR A 95 1.43 -6.75 15.43
C THR A 95 2.89 -6.32 15.59
N GLY A 96 3.21 -5.05 15.33
CA GLY A 96 4.58 -4.56 15.28
C GLY A 96 5.41 -5.14 14.13
N ILE A 97 4.75 -5.61 13.06
CA ILE A 97 5.40 -5.97 11.81
C ILE A 97 5.64 -4.69 11.01
N PRO A 98 6.87 -4.45 10.52
CA PRO A 98 7.14 -3.30 9.66
C PRO A 98 6.25 -3.31 8.42
N CYS A 99 5.48 -2.25 8.22
CA CYS A 99 4.65 -2.06 7.04
C CYS A 99 4.68 -0.60 6.60
N ALA A 100 4.30 -0.33 5.35
CA ALA A 100 4.19 1.04 4.85
C ALA A 100 3.14 1.80 5.69
N ARG A 101 3.46 3.03 6.09
CA ARG A 101 2.55 3.88 6.84
C ARG A 101 1.31 4.20 6.01
N VAL A 102 0.14 3.94 6.56
CA VAL A 102 -1.13 4.32 5.92
C VAL A 102 -1.41 5.79 6.17
N LEU A 103 -1.71 6.51 5.11
CA LEU A 103 -1.96 7.95 5.13
C LEU A 103 -3.44 8.26 4.97
N ALA A 104 -4.11 7.58 4.04
CA ALA A 104 -5.54 7.79 3.84
C ALA A 104 -6.21 6.60 3.15
N ALA A 105 -7.52 6.47 3.37
CA ALA A 105 -8.43 5.69 2.55
C ALA A 105 -9.73 6.48 2.35
N ALA A 106 -10.27 6.42 1.14
CA ALA A 106 -11.53 7.07 0.81
C ALA A 106 -12.38 6.19 -0.11
N GLU A 107 -13.70 6.35 -0.02
CA GLU A 107 -14.64 5.76 -0.97
C GLU A 107 -15.76 6.73 -1.31
N ASN A 108 -16.16 6.74 -2.56
CA ASN A 108 -17.28 7.51 -3.07
C ASN A 108 -18.41 6.55 -3.42
N ARG A 109 -19.59 6.83 -2.87
CA ARG A 109 -20.81 6.05 -3.14
C ARG A 109 -21.93 6.95 -3.64
N CYS A 110 -22.68 6.44 -4.63
CA CYS A 110 -23.94 7.03 -5.04
C CYS A 110 -25.07 6.09 -4.59
N GLY A 111 -25.80 6.48 -3.54
CA GLY A 111 -26.65 5.57 -2.78
C GLY A 111 -25.82 4.44 -2.19
N VAL A 112 -26.17 3.20 -2.53
CA VAL A 112 -25.44 1.98 -2.10
C VAL A 112 -24.32 1.57 -3.07
N ARG A 113 -24.26 2.19 -4.25
CA ARG A 113 -23.28 1.84 -5.30
C ARG A 113 -21.93 2.46 -5.01
N LEU A 114 -20.89 1.64 -4.94
CA LEU A 114 -19.51 2.10 -4.94
C LEU A 114 -19.13 2.59 -6.33
N MET A 115 -18.69 3.84 -6.43
CA MET A 115 -18.24 4.48 -7.68
C MET A 115 -16.75 4.28 -7.86
N ASP A 116 -15.99 4.67 -6.85
CA ASP A 116 -14.54 4.55 -6.77
C ASP A 116 -14.08 4.48 -5.32
N SER A 117 -12.86 4.08 -5.13
CA SER A 117 -12.19 4.16 -3.84
C SER A 117 -10.70 4.38 -4.01
N THR A 118 -10.10 4.99 -2.99
CA THR A 118 -8.70 5.40 -3.00
C THR A 118 -8.01 4.96 -1.72
N PHE A 119 -6.78 4.48 -1.86
CA PHE A 119 -5.92 4.12 -0.74
C PHE A 119 -4.54 4.76 -0.91
N VAL A 120 -4.04 5.38 0.13
CA VAL A 120 -2.78 6.14 0.10
C VAL A 120 -1.85 5.66 1.20
N THR A 121 -0.63 5.35 0.82
CA THR A 121 0.46 5.03 1.75
C THR A 121 1.65 5.92 1.52
N GLU A 122 2.50 6.03 2.51
CA GLU A 122 3.85 6.56 2.33
C GLU A 122 4.63 5.66 1.36
N MET A 123 5.47 6.29 0.53
CA MET A 123 6.39 5.55 -0.32
C MET A 123 7.55 5.01 0.52
N VAL A 124 7.69 3.70 0.54
CA VAL A 124 8.84 3.04 1.20
C VAL A 124 9.97 2.96 0.19
N ARG A 125 11.11 3.53 0.52
CA ARG A 125 12.35 3.31 -0.23
C ARG A 125 12.83 1.89 0.03
N CYS A 126 13.01 1.11 -1.01
CA CYS A 126 13.46 -0.28 -0.93
C CYS A 126 14.40 -0.60 -2.09
N ASP A 127 15.15 -1.67 -1.95
CA ASP A 127 16.07 -2.17 -2.98
C ASP A 127 15.37 -3.09 -4.00
N GLY A 128 14.12 -3.42 -3.76
CA GLY A 128 13.26 -4.17 -4.66
C GLY A 128 12.14 -4.89 -3.94
N ASP A 129 11.32 -5.57 -4.70
CA ASP A 129 10.35 -6.55 -4.20
C ASP A 129 10.84 -7.99 -4.47
N GLY A 130 9.98 -8.99 -4.22
CA GLY A 130 10.39 -10.38 -4.39
C GLY A 130 10.66 -10.80 -5.82
N ASP A 131 10.14 -10.10 -6.81
CA ASP A 131 10.44 -10.38 -8.21
C ASP A 131 11.89 -9.93 -8.54
N ASP A 132 12.39 -8.87 -7.89
CA ASP A 132 13.78 -8.41 -8.02
C ASP A 132 14.79 -9.32 -7.31
N PHE A 133 14.32 -10.10 -6.34
CA PHE A 133 15.17 -10.99 -5.54
C PHE A 133 15.18 -12.44 -6.04
N CYS A 134 14.10 -12.97 -6.61
CA CYS A 134 13.92 -14.37 -7.01
C CYS A 134 13.21 -14.50 -8.37
N PRO A 135 13.46 -15.61 -9.14
CA PRO A 135 14.73 -16.27 -9.45
C PRO A 135 15.50 -15.47 -10.51
N GLY A 136 16.80 -15.64 -10.60
CA GLY A 136 17.65 -14.85 -11.53
C GLY A 136 17.93 -13.43 -11.08
N GLY A 137 17.49 -13.06 -9.86
CA GLY A 137 17.69 -11.75 -9.27
C GLY A 137 18.85 -11.68 -8.29
N LYS A 138 18.75 -10.80 -7.31
CA LYS A 138 19.83 -10.50 -6.33
C LYS A 138 20.29 -11.71 -5.51
N LEU A 139 19.50 -12.76 -5.39
CA LEU A 139 19.82 -13.96 -4.62
C LEU A 139 20.60 -15.02 -5.42
N GLU A 140 20.71 -14.89 -6.74
CA GLU A 140 21.23 -15.96 -7.60
C GLU A 140 22.67 -16.41 -7.25
N ASN A 141 23.50 -15.44 -6.87
CA ASN A 141 24.92 -15.69 -6.58
C ASN A 141 25.30 -15.45 -5.11
N ASP A 142 24.32 -15.25 -4.23
CA ASP A 142 24.55 -15.00 -2.81
C ASP A 142 23.73 -15.98 -1.95
N THR A 143 24.34 -17.12 -1.65
CA THR A 143 23.71 -18.18 -0.85
C THR A 143 23.37 -17.71 0.58
N ALA A 144 24.19 -16.85 1.18
CA ALA A 144 23.95 -16.34 2.53
C ALA A 144 22.72 -15.41 2.54
N LEU A 145 22.63 -14.50 1.58
CA LEU A 145 21.48 -13.62 1.41
C LEU A 145 20.22 -14.42 1.06
N ALA A 146 20.32 -15.47 0.24
CA ALA A 146 19.21 -16.35 -0.10
C ALA A 146 18.66 -17.08 1.14
N GLN A 147 19.54 -17.58 2.00
CA GLN A 147 19.15 -18.22 3.25
C GLN A 147 18.46 -17.23 4.20
N GLU A 148 19.07 -16.04 4.37
CA GLU A 148 18.48 -14.98 5.19
C GLU A 148 17.11 -14.54 4.67
N PHE A 149 16.95 -14.40 3.36
CA PHE A 149 15.69 -14.09 2.70
C PHE A 149 14.61 -15.13 3.05
N ALA A 150 14.92 -16.41 2.89
CA ALA A 150 13.97 -17.49 3.19
C ALA A 150 13.59 -17.49 4.68
N GLU A 151 14.57 -17.39 5.58
CA GLU A 151 14.35 -17.39 7.02
C GLU A 151 13.50 -16.21 7.47
N LYS A 152 13.81 -15.00 7.03
CA LYS A 152 13.05 -13.79 7.41
C LYS A 152 11.62 -13.81 6.89
N ASN A 153 11.39 -14.31 5.66
CA ASN A 153 10.03 -14.49 5.14
C ASN A 153 9.22 -15.50 5.95
N LEU A 154 9.83 -16.65 6.33
CA LEU A 154 9.18 -17.65 7.16
C LEU A 154 8.87 -17.11 8.57
N ARG A 155 9.79 -16.37 9.19
CA ARG A 155 9.56 -15.72 10.49
C ARG A 155 8.44 -14.68 10.42
N LEU A 156 8.39 -13.89 9.33
CA LEU A 156 7.32 -12.92 9.10
C LEU A 156 5.96 -13.62 8.97
N LEU A 157 5.89 -14.69 8.18
CA LEU A 157 4.67 -15.48 8.01
C LEU A 157 4.21 -16.11 9.34
N ALA A 158 5.15 -16.71 10.08
CA ALA A 158 4.84 -17.27 11.41
C ALA A 158 4.33 -16.20 12.38
N LYS A 159 4.90 -14.99 12.35
CA LYS A 159 4.45 -13.87 13.18
C LYS A 159 3.03 -13.40 12.80
N LEU A 160 2.71 -13.35 11.50
CA LEU A 160 1.35 -13.05 11.04
C LEU A 160 0.35 -14.09 11.56
N HIS A 161 0.63 -15.38 11.36
CA HIS A 161 -0.25 -16.47 11.79
C HIS A 161 -0.42 -16.51 13.31
N LYS A 162 0.64 -16.25 14.09
CA LYS A 162 0.55 -16.16 15.56
C LYS A 162 -0.39 -15.05 16.03
N ASN A 163 -0.65 -14.04 15.20
CA ASN A 163 -1.57 -12.94 15.48
C ASN A 163 -2.92 -13.11 14.74
N ASP A 164 -3.27 -14.31 14.33
CA ASP A 164 -4.50 -14.66 13.60
C ASP A 164 -4.69 -13.86 12.29
N LEU A 165 -3.58 -13.40 11.72
CA LEU A 165 -3.60 -12.68 10.45
C LEU A 165 -3.27 -13.64 9.30
N VAL A 166 -4.23 -13.79 8.40
CA VAL A 166 -4.02 -14.49 7.12
C VAL A 166 -3.70 -13.44 6.06
N HIS A 167 -2.47 -13.48 5.54
CA HIS A 167 -2.10 -12.66 4.41
C HIS A 167 -2.58 -13.36 3.13
N GLY A 168 -3.71 -12.93 2.60
CA GLY A 168 -4.36 -13.58 1.45
C GLY A 168 -3.57 -13.60 0.14
N GLY A 169 -2.35 -13.14 0.12
CA GLY A 169 -1.42 -13.14 -1.01
C GLY A 169 0.02 -13.02 -0.51
N PHE A 170 0.41 -13.84 0.49
CA PHE A 170 1.78 -13.84 0.98
C PHE A 170 2.70 -14.44 -0.10
N THR A 171 3.10 -13.58 -1.02
CA THR A 171 4.11 -13.89 -2.02
C THR A 171 5.25 -12.89 -1.85
N PRO A 172 6.51 -13.27 -2.13
CA PRO A 172 7.65 -12.35 -2.05
C PRO A 172 7.43 -11.03 -2.79
N ARG A 173 6.73 -11.04 -3.94
CA ARG A 173 6.39 -9.82 -4.70
C ARG A 173 5.52 -8.81 -3.93
N ASN A 174 4.84 -9.25 -2.87
CA ASN A 174 4.04 -8.39 -1.99
C ASN A 174 4.83 -7.92 -0.77
N GLN A 175 6.13 -8.15 -0.74
CA GLN A 175 7.04 -7.65 0.27
C GLN A 175 8.05 -6.69 -0.34
N LEU A 176 8.48 -5.70 0.43
CA LEU A 176 9.56 -4.79 0.07
C LEU A 176 10.80 -5.17 0.86
N TYR A 177 11.92 -5.23 0.18
CA TYR A 177 13.18 -5.65 0.75
C TYR A 177 14.17 -4.49 0.75
N ILE A 178 14.78 -4.26 1.90
CA ILE A 178 15.78 -3.21 2.12
C ILE A 178 17.08 -3.91 2.55
N LEU A 179 18.15 -3.67 1.82
CA LEU A 179 19.47 -4.16 2.15
C LEU A 179 20.15 -3.15 3.10
N THR A 180 20.58 -3.67 4.25
CA THR A 180 21.30 -2.88 5.27
C THR A 180 22.61 -3.61 5.60
N PRO A 181 23.70 -3.41 4.82
CA PRO A 181 24.91 -4.24 4.88
C PRO A 181 25.50 -4.29 6.26
N ASP A 182 25.46 -3.51 7.16
CA ASP A 182 26.10 -3.54 8.48
C ASP A 182 25.13 -3.63 9.67
N SER A 183 23.97 -4.24 9.45
CA SER A 183 22.97 -4.40 10.50
C SER A 183 23.26 -5.61 11.41
N ALA A 184 23.18 -5.42 12.72
CA ALA A 184 23.29 -6.51 13.70
C ALA A 184 22.25 -7.62 13.51
N ASP A 185 21.12 -7.30 12.87
CA ASP A 185 20.02 -8.24 12.58
C ASP A 185 20.13 -8.89 11.18
N GLY A 186 21.30 -8.80 10.51
CA GLY A 186 21.53 -9.27 9.16
C GLY A 186 21.37 -8.18 8.08
N GLN A 187 21.58 -8.57 6.82
CA GLN A 187 21.62 -7.62 5.71
C GLN A 187 20.24 -7.24 5.14
N LEU A 188 19.22 -8.01 5.44
CA LEU A 188 17.91 -7.88 4.82
C LEU A 188 16.84 -7.42 5.83
N LYS A 189 16.15 -6.34 5.52
CA LYS A 189 14.94 -5.90 6.23
C LYS A 189 13.72 -6.08 5.32
N ILE A 190 12.64 -6.62 5.87
CA ILE A 190 11.37 -6.81 5.15
C ILE A 190 10.36 -5.79 5.62
N VAL A 191 9.71 -5.11 4.67
CA VAL A 191 8.55 -4.24 4.91
C VAL A 191 7.33 -4.85 4.22
N CYS A 192 6.34 -5.24 5.00
CA CYS A 192 5.15 -5.90 4.49
C CYS A 192 4.27 -4.93 3.70
N ARG A 193 3.88 -5.34 2.51
CA ARG A 193 2.71 -4.76 1.83
C ARG A 193 1.51 -5.61 2.26
N ALA A 194 0.60 -5.08 3.08
CA ALA A 194 -0.62 -5.80 3.40
C ALA A 194 -1.45 -5.96 2.13
N GLY A 195 -1.38 -7.14 1.53
CA GLY A 195 -2.18 -7.52 0.38
C GLY A 195 -3.49 -8.18 0.84
N TYR A 196 -4.59 -7.92 0.13
CA TYR A 196 -5.83 -8.64 0.35
C TYR A 196 -5.86 -9.88 -0.52
N GLY A 197 -5.90 -11.03 0.11
CA GLY A 197 -6.56 -12.18 -0.43
C GLY A 197 -8.07 -11.90 -0.46
N GLY A 198 -8.61 -11.90 -1.61
CA GLY A 198 -9.93 -11.55 -2.00
C GLY A 198 -11.07 -12.42 -1.59
#